data_3b00bd7439ba133e0035e9c1eb7c212e
#
_entry.id   3b00bd7439ba133e0035e9c1eb7c212e
#
_cell.length_a   1.000
_cell.length_b   1.000
_cell.length_c   1.000
_cell.angle_alpha   90.00
_cell.angle_beta   90.00
_cell.angle_gamma   90.00
#
_symmetry.space_group_name_H-M   'P 1'
#
loop_
_entity.id
_entity.type
_entity.pdbx_description
1 polymer ?
#
loop_
_entity_poly.entity_id
_entity_poly.type
_entity_poly.pdbx_seq_one_letter_code
_entity_poly.pdbx_strand_id
1 'polypeptide(L)'
;MKTSIIILFSLLIVYDLNGQTSIEKDNTVQIIEGYSNLFRYQNFYLGGQPTIEELRWLKFQGVSKIINLRSEEENKVYSDYAYNEKSIAEELEFEYINIPVDGTKDYTAEKLEEMSNQLSTNDKLLLHCNSAGRVTNFFMAYLIKSRGFTINKAVELGKNLKYSNPLEQLLGIEISMEISKDGIKN
;
A
#
# COMPACT_ATOMS: atom_id res chain seq x y z
N MET A 1 -39.01 6.44 -7.06
CA MET A 1 -38.21 7.65 -6.78
C MET A 1 -36.88 7.21 -6.19
N LYS A 2 -35.78 7.30 -6.95
CA LYS A 2 -34.43 6.96 -6.46
C LYS A 2 -33.80 8.24 -5.93
N THR A 3 -33.59 8.31 -4.62
CA THR A 3 -32.96 9.45 -3.96
C THR A 3 -31.44 9.31 -4.13
N SER A 4 -30.86 10.13 -4.99
CA SER A 4 -29.38 10.22 -5.13
C SER A 4 -28.85 11.01 -3.92
N ILE A 5 -28.07 10.33 -3.08
CA ILE A 5 -27.31 10.97 -2.01
C ILE A 5 -26.04 11.56 -2.63
N ILE A 6 -26.01 12.87 -2.76
CA ILE A 6 -24.81 13.62 -3.12
C ILE A 6 -23.99 13.76 -1.84
N ILE A 7 -22.89 12.99 -1.72
CA ILE A 7 -21.93 13.18 -0.64
C ILE A 7 -21.06 14.38 -1.03
N LEU A 8 -21.31 15.52 -0.39
CA LEU A 8 -20.46 16.70 -0.49
C LEU A 8 -19.17 16.43 0.28
N PHE A 9 -18.05 16.25 -0.44
CA PHE A 9 -16.73 16.31 0.17
C PHE A 9 -16.47 17.74 0.63
N SER A 10 -16.52 17.97 1.95
CA SER A 10 -16.08 19.23 2.53
C SER A 10 -14.56 19.32 2.45
N LEU A 11 -14.07 20.11 1.50
CA LEU A 11 -12.67 20.54 1.45
C LEU A 11 -12.46 21.49 2.63
N LEU A 12 -11.84 21.02 3.72
CA LEU A 12 -11.38 21.88 4.80
C LEU A 12 -10.17 22.69 4.31
N ILE A 13 -10.42 23.92 3.87
CA ILE A 13 -9.36 24.87 3.54
C ILE A 13 -8.97 25.56 4.84
N VAL A 14 -7.83 25.20 5.40
CA VAL A 14 -7.22 25.92 6.51
C VAL A 14 -6.38 27.06 5.92
N TYR A 15 -6.74 28.30 6.19
CA TYR A 15 -5.93 29.47 5.83
C TYR A 15 -4.87 29.68 6.91
N ASP A 16 -3.61 29.60 6.55
CA ASP A 16 -2.50 30.08 7.37
C ASP A 16 -2.42 31.63 7.23
N LEU A 17 -2.02 32.31 8.31
CA LEU A 17 -1.89 33.76 8.40
C LEU A 17 -0.91 34.38 7.36
N ASN A 18 -0.16 33.54 6.64
CA ASN A 18 0.76 33.93 5.56
C ASN A 18 0.20 33.75 4.14
N GLY A 19 -1.07 33.45 3.97
CA GLY A 19 -1.72 33.35 2.66
C GLY A 19 -1.31 32.16 1.79
N GLN A 20 -0.58 31.16 2.33
CA GLN A 20 -0.30 29.91 1.66
C GLN A 20 -1.38 28.86 2.02
N THR A 21 -2.15 28.44 1.02
CA THR A 21 -3.03 27.28 1.15
C THR A 21 -2.20 26.02 1.21
N SER A 22 -1.90 25.50 2.40
CA SER A 22 -1.40 24.16 2.56
C SER A 22 -2.58 23.19 2.44
N ILE A 23 -2.66 22.46 1.34
CA ILE A 23 -3.52 21.27 1.28
C ILE A 23 -2.84 20.28 2.21
N GLU A 24 -3.39 20.11 3.41
CA GLU A 24 -2.97 19.05 4.31
C GLU A 24 -3.20 17.72 3.58
N LYS A 25 -2.10 17.07 3.15
CA LYS A 25 -2.20 15.74 2.55
C LYS A 25 -2.85 14.83 3.57
N ASP A 26 -3.99 14.26 3.22
CA ASP A 26 -4.67 13.27 4.05
C ASP A 26 -3.68 12.13 4.37
N ASN A 27 -3.23 12.10 5.62
CA ASN A 27 -2.26 11.13 6.13
C ASN A 27 -2.97 9.93 6.79
N THR A 28 -4.24 9.72 6.49
CA THR A 28 -5.03 8.58 6.97
C THR A 28 -5.11 7.49 5.91
N VAL A 29 -5.26 6.25 6.37
CA VAL A 29 -5.59 5.12 5.50
C VAL A 29 -7.08 5.12 5.27
N GLN A 30 -7.49 5.08 4.02
CA GLN A 30 -8.87 4.96 3.59
C GLN A 30 -9.14 3.53 3.13
N ILE A 31 -10.19 2.90 3.64
CA ILE A 31 -10.69 1.63 3.10
C ILE A 31 -11.54 1.97 1.87
N ILE A 32 -11.29 1.30 0.77
CA ILE A 32 -12.09 1.47 -0.44
C ILE A 32 -13.31 0.55 -0.36
N GLU A 33 -14.45 1.13 -0.09
CA GLU A 33 -15.70 0.38 0.03
C GLU A 33 -16.07 -0.32 -1.28
N GLY A 34 -16.62 -1.53 -1.15
CA GLY A 34 -17.03 -2.37 -2.29
C GLY A 34 -15.90 -3.24 -2.85
N TYR A 35 -14.67 -3.08 -2.39
CA TYR A 35 -13.52 -3.89 -2.80
C TYR A 35 -12.91 -4.64 -1.61
N SER A 36 -12.54 -5.89 -1.84
CA SER A 36 -11.94 -6.72 -0.80
C SER A 36 -10.44 -6.42 -0.67
N ASN A 37 -10.02 -5.97 0.52
CA ASN A 37 -8.63 -5.71 0.84
C ASN A 37 -7.96 -4.64 -0.05
N LEU A 38 -8.68 -3.58 -0.41
CA LEU A 38 -8.13 -2.43 -1.12
C LEU A 38 -8.14 -1.21 -0.21
N PHE A 39 -6.99 -0.61 -0.02
CA PHE A 39 -6.75 0.54 0.83
C PHE A 39 -6.10 1.66 0.03
N ARG A 40 -6.30 2.90 0.45
CA ARG A 40 -5.63 4.05 -0.12
C ARG A 40 -4.90 4.83 0.96
N TYR A 41 -3.67 5.19 0.67
CA TYR A 41 -2.89 6.14 1.44
C TYR A 41 -2.23 7.15 0.48
N GLN A 42 -2.69 8.39 0.49
CA GLN A 42 -2.26 9.43 -0.47
C GLN A 42 -2.44 8.97 -1.94
N ASN A 43 -1.33 8.83 -2.68
CA ASN A 43 -1.32 8.37 -4.06
C ASN A 43 -1.14 6.84 -4.21
N PHE A 44 -0.97 6.13 -3.10
CA PHE A 44 -0.75 4.69 -3.08
C PHE A 44 -2.05 3.94 -2.84
N TYR A 45 -2.38 3.03 -3.75
CA TYR A 45 -3.38 2.00 -3.50
C TYR A 45 -2.64 0.73 -3.07
N LEU A 46 -3.06 0.13 -1.98
CA LEU A 46 -2.44 -1.04 -1.36
C LEU A 46 -3.47 -2.15 -1.31
N GLY A 47 -3.16 -3.33 -1.87
CA GLY A 47 -4.20 -4.33 -2.01
C GLY A 47 -3.77 -5.80 -1.97
N GLY A 48 -4.79 -6.66 -1.97
CA GLY A 48 -4.69 -8.06 -2.37
C GLY A 48 -4.65 -8.21 -3.88
N GLN A 49 -4.82 -9.45 -4.39
CA GLN A 49 -4.93 -9.69 -5.81
C GLN A 49 -6.17 -8.96 -6.36
N PRO A 50 -6.01 -8.02 -7.29
CA PRO A 50 -7.15 -7.31 -7.85
C PRO A 50 -7.98 -8.21 -8.78
N THR A 51 -9.25 -7.92 -8.93
CA THR A 51 -10.10 -8.41 -10.01
C THR A 51 -9.93 -7.54 -11.26
N ILE A 52 -10.41 -8.03 -12.41
CA ILE A 52 -10.40 -7.22 -13.66
C ILE A 52 -11.23 -5.94 -13.47
N GLU A 53 -12.33 -6.00 -12.73
CA GLU A 53 -13.17 -4.83 -12.43
C GLU A 53 -12.45 -3.83 -11.54
N GLU A 54 -11.72 -4.30 -10.53
CA GLU A 54 -10.86 -3.44 -9.72
C GLU A 54 -9.76 -2.77 -10.53
N LEU A 55 -9.13 -3.48 -11.46
CA LEU A 55 -8.13 -2.90 -12.35
C LEU A 55 -8.74 -1.79 -13.24
N ARG A 56 -9.92 -2.01 -13.82
CA ARG A 56 -10.63 -0.98 -14.61
C ARG A 56 -10.99 0.23 -13.75
N TRP A 57 -11.47 -0.01 -12.54
CA TRP A 57 -11.78 1.07 -11.61
C TRP A 57 -10.53 1.86 -11.21
N LEU A 58 -9.42 1.18 -10.90
CA LEU A 58 -8.13 1.81 -10.57
C LEU A 58 -7.63 2.68 -11.73
N LYS A 59 -7.77 2.20 -12.97
CA LYS A 59 -7.45 3.00 -14.16
C LYS A 59 -8.29 4.27 -14.22
N PHE A 60 -9.60 4.16 -13.97
CA PHE A 60 -10.49 5.32 -13.90
C PHE A 60 -10.13 6.29 -12.76
N GLN A 61 -9.56 5.80 -11.64
CA GLN A 61 -9.04 6.64 -10.58
C GLN A 61 -7.73 7.35 -10.95
N GLY A 62 -7.19 7.08 -12.14
CA GLY A 62 -5.94 7.65 -12.64
C GLY A 62 -4.69 6.93 -12.14
N VAL A 63 -4.81 5.68 -11.70
CA VAL A 63 -3.65 4.81 -11.45
C VAL A 63 -2.97 4.53 -12.79
N SER A 64 -1.65 4.71 -12.83
CA SER A 64 -0.83 4.53 -14.04
C SER A 64 0.11 3.34 -13.95
N LYS A 65 0.43 2.89 -12.73
CA LYS A 65 1.44 1.86 -12.47
C LYS A 65 0.91 0.80 -11.52
N ILE A 66 1.26 -0.46 -11.78
CA ILE A 66 1.01 -1.61 -10.92
C ILE A 66 2.36 -2.22 -10.52
N ILE A 67 2.56 -2.43 -9.22
CA ILE A 67 3.69 -3.17 -8.66
C ILE A 67 3.13 -4.41 -7.98
N ASN A 68 3.41 -5.57 -8.53
CA ASN A 68 2.97 -6.87 -8.04
C ASN A 68 4.09 -7.54 -7.24
N LEU A 69 3.85 -7.82 -5.95
CA LEU A 69 4.79 -8.53 -5.07
C LEU A 69 4.52 -10.04 -4.99
N ARG A 70 3.67 -10.60 -5.85
CA ARG A 70 3.45 -12.05 -5.88
C ARG A 70 4.64 -12.77 -6.49
N SER A 71 4.94 -13.97 -5.99
CA SER A 71 5.95 -14.82 -6.59
C SER A 71 5.55 -15.22 -8.02
N GLU A 72 6.52 -15.64 -8.81
CA GLU A 72 6.27 -16.13 -10.17
C GLU A 72 5.33 -17.35 -10.17
N GLU A 73 5.48 -18.26 -9.20
CA GLU A 73 4.61 -19.43 -9.06
C GLU A 73 3.17 -19.03 -8.71
N GLU A 74 2.97 -18.08 -7.78
CA GLU A 74 1.63 -17.55 -7.47
C GLU A 74 0.98 -16.91 -8.70
N ASN A 75 1.75 -16.17 -9.51
CA ASN A 75 1.24 -15.54 -10.72
C ASN A 75 0.85 -16.57 -11.77
N LYS A 76 1.70 -17.60 -11.95
CA LYS A 76 1.43 -18.69 -12.88
C LYS A 76 0.18 -19.47 -12.50
N VAL A 77 0.07 -19.91 -11.24
CA VAL A 77 -1.10 -20.64 -10.75
C VAL A 77 -2.36 -19.80 -10.92
N TYR A 78 -2.33 -18.51 -10.60
CA TYR A 78 -3.48 -17.63 -10.74
C TYR A 78 -3.88 -17.43 -12.22
N SER A 79 -2.91 -17.28 -13.11
CA SER A 79 -3.14 -17.16 -14.55
C SER A 79 -3.80 -18.40 -15.14
N ASP A 80 -3.49 -19.59 -14.61
CA ASP A 80 -4.03 -20.86 -15.12
C ASP A 80 -5.52 -21.05 -14.84
N TYR A 81 -6.04 -20.50 -13.74
CA TYR A 81 -7.45 -20.70 -13.35
C TYR A 81 -8.32 -19.44 -13.33
N ALA A 82 -7.75 -18.25 -13.43
CA ALA A 82 -8.50 -16.99 -13.40
C ALA A 82 -8.22 -16.13 -14.65
N TYR A 83 -7.17 -15.32 -14.62
CA TYR A 83 -6.75 -14.48 -15.75
C TYR A 83 -5.26 -14.12 -15.65
N ASN A 84 -4.66 -13.79 -16.78
CA ASN A 84 -3.30 -13.28 -16.82
C ASN A 84 -3.29 -11.77 -16.50
N GLU A 85 -2.87 -11.43 -15.29
CA GLU A 85 -2.90 -10.04 -14.80
C GLU A 85 -2.02 -9.12 -15.65
N LYS A 86 -0.82 -9.58 -16.03
CA LYS A 86 0.08 -8.77 -16.85
C LYS A 86 -0.58 -8.39 -18.19
N SER A 87 -1.23 -9.35 -18.84
CA SER A 87 -1.90 -9.09 -20.12
C SER A 87 -3.05 -8.09 -19.97
N ILE A 88 -3.85 -8.21 -18.90
CA ILE A 88 -4.93 -7.26 -18.63
C ILE A 88 -4.37 -5.87 -18.25
N ALA A 89 -3.28 -5.82 -17.49
CA ALA A 89 -2.63 -4.56 -17.15
C ALA A 89 -2.09 -3.85 -18.41
N GLU A 90 -1.47 -4.59 -19.32
CA GLU A 90 -1.00 -4.05 -20.60
C GLU A 90 -2.16 -3.58 -21.49
N GLU A 91 -3.26 -4.35 -21.57
CA GLU A 91 -4.49 -3.95 -22.31
C GLU A 91 -5.08 -2.65 -21.75
N LEU A 92 -5.04 -2.49 -20.43
CA LEU A 92 -5.51 -1.28 -19.75
C LEU A 92 -4.45 -0.16 -19.70
N GLU A 93 -3.33 -0.32 -20.39
CA GLU A 93 -2.24 0.67 -20.46
C GLU A 93 -1.66 1.05 -19.10
N PHE A 94 -1.50 0.09 -18.19
CA PHE A 94 -0.70 0.26 -16.99
C PHE A 94 0.78 -0.02 -17.27
N GLU A 95 1.67 0.70 -16.63
CA GLU A 95 3.03 0.24 -16.39
C GLU A 95 2.97 -0.91 -15.37
N TYR A 96 3.36 -2.12 -15.77
CA TYR A 96 3.28 -3.31 -14.92
C TYR A 96 4.69 -3.81 -14.55
N ILE A 97 4.94 -3.88 -13.25
CA ILE A 97 6.21 -4.35 -12.69
C ILE A 97 5.92 -5.50 -11.72
N ASN A 98 6.56 -6.64 -11.92
CA ASN A 98 6.56 -7.72 -10.95
C ASN A 98 7.89 -7.74 -10.19
N ILE A 99 7.82 -7.65 -8.87
CA ILE A 99 8.95 -7.80 -7.95
C ILE A 99 8.61 -9.01 -7.08
N PRO A 100 9.02 -10.21 -7.48
CA PRO A 100 8.59 -11.43 -6.81
C PRO A 100 9.15 -11.52 -5.39
N VAL A 101 8.24 -11.75 -4.43
CA VAL A 101 8.53 -11.97 -3.01
C VAL A 101 7.95 -13.33 -2.63
N ASP A 102 8.80 -14.34 -2.49
CA ASP A 102 8.41 -15.71 -2.16
C ASP A 102 8.61 -16.00 -0.67
N GLY A 103 7.62 -15.61 0.13
CA GLY A 103 7.63 -15.79 1.57
C GLY A 103 8.64 -14.92 2.30
N THR A 104 8.94 -15.29 3.54
CA THR A 104 9.80 -14.49 4.42
C THR A 104 11.29 -14.51 4.03
N LYS A 105 11.73 -15.45 3.22
CA LYS A 105 13.12 -15.50 2.73
C LYS A 105 13.49 -14.26 1.89
N ASP A 106 12.49 -13.67 1.22
CA ASP A 106 12.65 -12.48 0.38
C ASP A 106 12.33 -11.17 1.13
N TYR A 107 12.11 -11.23 2.45
CA TYR A 107 11.97 -10.04 3.27
C TYR A 107 13.35 -9.47 3.60
N THR A 108 14.00 -8.91 2.59
CA THR A 108 15.35 -8.38 2.69
C THR A 108 15.42 -6.88 2.39
N ALA A 109 16.48 -6.23 2.83
CA ALA A 109 16.71 -4.82 2.58
C ALA A 109 16.87 -4.54 1.07
N GLU A 110 17.44 -5.48 0.32
CA GLU A 110 17.61 -5.38 -1.14
C GLU A 110 16.27 -5.42 -1.86
N LYS A 111 15.35 -6.33 -1.46
CA LYS A 111 13.99 -6.37 -2.01
C LYS A 111 13.19 -5.11 -1.68
N LEU A 112 13.37 -4.59 -0.48
CA LEU A 112 12.76 -3.31 -0.11
C LEU A 112 13.29 -2.16 -0.97
N GLU A 113 14.59 -2.13 -1.24
CA GLU A 113 15.20 -1.12 -2.10
C GLU A 113 14.70 -1.23 -3.55
N GLU A 114 14.65 -2.45 -4.09
CA GLU A 114 14.11 -2.74 -5.43
C GLU A 114 12.69 -2.18 -5.58
N MET A 115 11.80 -2.47 -4.61
CA MET A 115 10.45 -1.91 -4.59
C MET A 115 10.47 -0.39 -4.42
N SER A 116 11.25 0.13 -3.48
CA SER A 116 11.28 1.56 -3.16
C SER A 116 11.68 2.42 -4.35
N ASN A 117 12.57 1.91 -5.19
CA ASN A 117 13.03 2.58 -6.42
C ASN A 117 11.90 2.71 -7.47
N GLN A 118 10.85 1.91 -7.36
CA GLN A 118 9.67 1.99 -8.24
C GLN A 118 8.57 2.92 -7.72
N LEU A 119 8.68 3.37 -6.46
CA LEU A 119 7.67 4.22 -5.83
C LEU A 119 7.95 5.69 -6.12
N SER A 120 7.17 6.29 -7.01
CA SER A 120 7.11 7.74 -7.20
C SER A 120 6.01 8.35 -6.35
N THR A 121 6.27 9.53 -5.79
CA THR A 121 5.26 10.26 -4.99
C THR A 121 4.29 11.06 -5.83
N ASN A 122 4.57 11.23 -7.12
CA ASN A 122 3.76 12.01 -8.04
C ASN A 122 2.73 11.15 -8.78
N ASP A 123 3.02 9.85 -8.92
CA ASP A 123 2.14 8.94 -9.64
C ASP A 123 1.16 8.26 -8.68
N LYS A 124 -0.06 8.03 -9.15
CA LYS A 124 -0.95 7.11 -8.47
C LYS A 124 -0.58 5.69 -8.90
N LEU A 125 -0.34 4.82 -7.94
CA LEU A 125 0.04 3.44 -8.22
C LEU A 125 -0.70 2.44 -7.34
N LEU A 126 -0.86 1.22 -7.85
CA LEU A 126 -1.27 0.05 -7.09
C LEU A 126 -0.02 -0.74 -6.69
N LEU A 127 0.12 -1.02 -5.40
CA LEU A 127 1.05 -1.99 -4.86
C LEU A 127 0.23 -3.15 -4.29
N HIS A 128 0.38 -4.36 -4.81
CA HIS A 128 -0.42 -5.49 -4.37
C HIS A 128 0.37 -6.80 -4.22
N CYS A 129 -0.22 -7.74 -3.53
CA CYS A 129 0.21 -9.13 -3.44
C CYS A 129 -1.01 -10.05 -3.46
N ASN A 130 -0.98 -11.21 -2.80
CA ASN A 130 -2.15 -12.08 -2.74
C ASN A 130 -3.27 -11.54 -1.81
N SER A 131 -2.91 -11.10 -0.59
CA SER A 131 -3.89 -10.74 0.46
C SER A 131 -3.60 -9.42 1.18
N ALA A 132 -2.79 -8.54 0.61
CA ALA A 132 -2.30 -7.28 1.15
C ALA A 132 -1.26 -7.36 2.28
N GLY A 133 -1.00 -8.52 2.88
CA GLY A 133 -0.06 -8.64 4.01
C GLY A 133 1.38 -8.27 3.67
N ARG A 134 1.96 -8.85 2.60
CA ARG A 134 3.32 -8.50 2.11
C ARG A 134 3.43 -7.02 1.80
N VAL A 135 2.46 -6.51 1.05
CA VAL A 135 2.39 -5.09 0.67
C VAL A 135 2.43 -4.19 1.89
N THR A 136 1.65 -4.49 2.91
CA THR A 136 1.63 -3.68 4.13
C THR A 136 3.00 -3.63 4.79
N ASN A 137 3.67 -4.79 4.93
CA ASN A 137 4.99 -4.86 5.55
C ASN A 137 6.04 -4.07 4.76
N PHE A 138 6.10 -4.27 3.45
CA PHE A 138 7.03 -3.55 2.57
C PHE A 138 6.75 -2.05 2.54
N PHE A 139 5.47 -1.66 2.51
CA PHE A 139 5.10 -0.25 2.50
C PHE A 139 5.43 0.44 3.83
N MET A 140 5.20 -0.21 4.97
CA MET A 140 5.62 0.32 6.28
C MET A 140 7.14 0.50 6.36
N ALA A 141 7.91 -0.49 5.91
CA ALA A 141 9.36 -0.40 5.87
C ALA A 141 9.84 0.74 4.94
N TYR A 142 9.20 0.93 3.78
CA TYR A 142 9.44 2.07 2.90
C TYR A 142 9.16 3.41 3.58
N LEU A 143 8.05 3.55 4.31
CA LEU A 143 7.73 4.78 5.04
C LEU A 143 8.79 5.12 6.09
N ILE A 144 9.33 4.10 6.78
CA ILE A 144 10.40 4.29 7.77
C ILE A 144 11.71 4.68 7.07
N LYS A 145 12.16 3.88 6.10
CA LYS A 145 13.48 4.03 5.48
C LYS A 145 13.58 5.24 4.56
N SER A 146 12.51 5.53 3.81
CA SER A 146 12.55 6.50 2.72
C SER A 146 11.70 7.77 2.95
N ARG A 147 10.77 7.74 3.92
CA ARG A 147 9.84 8.85 4.16
C ARG A 147 9.96 9.47 5.56
N GLY A 148 10.94 9.02 6.35
CA GLY A 148 11.24 9.57 7.68
C GLY A 148 10.19 9.26 8.75
N PHE A 149 9.37 8.21 8.57
CA PHE A 149 8.44 7.78 9.60
C PHE A 149 9.20 7.12 10.74
N THR A 150 8.77 7.36 11.98
CA THR A 150 9.18 6.53 13.10
C THR A 150 8.54 5.15 13.00
N ILE A 151 9.17 4.15 13.61
CA ILE A 151 8.60 2.78 13.68
C ILE A 151 7.18 2.81 14.26
N ASN A 152 6.98 3.54 15.36
CA ASN A 152 5.66 3.64 16.00
C ASN A 152 4.60 4.21 15.06
N LYS A 153 4.93 5.25 14.28
CA LYS A 153 4.02 5.87 13.33
C LYS A 153 3.68 4.92 12.18
N ALA A 154 4.67 4.18 11.67
CA ALA A 154 4.43 3.19 10.61
C ALA A 154 3.60 2.02 11.11
N VAL A 155 3.88 1.50 12.31
CA VAL A 155 3.10 0.42 12.95
C VAL A 155 1.65 0.86 13.20
N GLU A 156 1.43 2.08 13.66
CA GLU A 156 0.06 2.62 13.84
C GLU A 156 -0.71 2.68 12.52
N LEU A 157 -0.06 3.15 11.45
CA LEU A 157 -0.64 3.11 10.10
C LEU A 157 -0.91 1.66 9.67
N GLY A 158 0.01 0.75 9.91
CA GLY A 158 -0.09 -0.67 9.56
C GLY A 158 -1.23 -1.40 10.26
N LYS A 159 -1.67 -0.96 11.44
CA LYS A 159 -2.84 -1.54 12.14
C LYS A 159 -4.13 -1.40 11.36
N ASN A 160 -4.25 -0.35 10.58
CA ASN A 160 -5.40 -0.11 9.69
C ASN A 160 -5.28 -0.82 8.34
N LEU A 161 -4.15 -1.50 8.11
CA LEU A 161 -3.85 -2.36 6.98
C LEU A 161 -3.78 -3.82 7.46
N LYS A 162 -3.14 -4.70 6.71
CA LYS A 162 -2.96 -6.11 7.12
C LYS A 162 -1.54 -6.40 7.60
N TYR A 163 -1.10 -5.70 8.64
CA TYR A 163 0.21 -5.97 9.23
C TYR A 163 0.28 -7.35 9.88
N SER A 164 1.28 -8.14 9.55
CA SER A 164 1.38 -9.52 10.01
C SER A 164 2.80 -10.00 10.39
N ASN A 165 3.85 -9.31 9.98
CA ASN A 165 5.22 -9.78 10.17
C ASN A 165 6.14 -8.69 10.73
N PRO A 166 7.20 -9.10 11.46
CA PRO A 166 8.23 -8.18 11.93
C PRO A 166 8.88 -7.41 10.77
N LEU A 167 9.26 -6.16 11.04
CA LEU A 167 9.91 -5.28 10.07
C LEU A 167 11.44 -5.41 10.06
N GLU A 168 12.00 -6.13 11.02
CA GLU A 168 13.44 -6.20 11.28
C GLU A 168 14.23 -6.61 10.05
N GLN A 169 13.78 -7.67 9.37
CA GLN A 169 14.47 -8.19 8.19
C GLN A 169 14.46 -7.16 7.05
N LEU A 170 13.31 -6.52 6.80
CA LEU A 170 13.17 -5.51 5.75
C LEU A 170 14.00 -4.26 6.03
N LEU A 171 14.13 -3.88 7.28
CA LEU A 171 14.88 -2.70 7.69
C LEU A 171 16.39 -3.01 7.84
N GLY A 172 16.78 -4.30 7.93
CA GLY A 172 18.14 -4.72 8.21
C GLY A 172 18.62 -4.31 9.61
N ILE A 173 17.70 -4.22 10.58
CA ILE A 173 17.97 -3.81 11.96
C ILE A 173 17.41 -4.83 12.95
N GLU A 174 18.06 -4.96 14.11
CA GLU A 174 17.47 -5.66 15.25
C GLU A 174 16.56 -4.67 16.01
N ILE A 175 15.26 -4.94 16.06
CA ILE A 175 14.32 -4.19 16.88
C ILE A 175 14.30 -4.85 18.25
N SER A 176 15.09 -4.36 19.21
CA SER A 176 14.95 -4.74 20.60
C SER A 176 13.75 -4.00 21.20
N MET A 177 12.65 -4.69 21.42
CA MET A 177 11.59 -4.17 22.26
C MET A 177 11.99 -4.35 23.73
N GLU A 178 12.50 -3.30 24.35
CA GLU A 178 12.54 -3.24 25.82
C GLU A 178 11.11 -3.14 26.33
N ILE A 179 10.56 -4.25 26.79
CA ILE A 179 9.33 -4.22 27.58
C ILE A 179 9.72 -3.63 28.93
N SER A 180 9.49 -2.33 29.12
CA SER A 180 9.60 -1.71 30.42
C SER A 180 8.66 -2.42 31.41
N LYS A 181 9.21 -3.07 32.41
CA LYS A 181 8.46 -3.76 33.46
C LYS A 181 7.76 -2.81 34.46
N ASP A 182 7.74 -1.53 34.19
CA ASP A 182 7.21 -0.50 35.10
C ASP A 182 5.73 -0.15 34.80
N GLY A 183 4.88 -1.14 34.67
CA GLY A 183 3.47 -0.94 34.36
C GLY A 183 2.47 -1.81 35.10
N ILE A 184 2.86 -2.52 36.15
CA ILE A 184 1.92 -3.19 37.05
C ILE A 184 2.23 -2.76 38.50
N LYS A 185 1.71 -1.62 38.90
CA LYS A 185 1.40 -1.32 40.30
C LYS A 185 -0.11 -1.21 40.42
N ASN A 186 -0.66 -2.12 41.21
CA ASN A 186 -2.04 -2.30 41.65
C ASN A 186 -2.82 -1.00 41.91
#